data_a4f7179cae92f615ad374a75e5072f11
#
_entry.id   a4f7179cae92f615ad374a75e5072f11
#
_cell.length_a   1.000
_cell.length_b   1.000
_cell.length_c   1.000
_cell.angle_alpha   90.00
_cell.angle_beta   90.00
_cell.angle_gamma   90.00
#
_symmetry.space_group_name_H-M   'P 1'
#
loop_
_entity.id
_entity.type
_entity.pdbx_description
1 polymer ?
#
loop_
_entity_poly.entity_id
_entity_poly.type
_entity_poly.pdbx_seq_one_letter_code
_entity_poly.pdbx_strand_id
1 'polypeptide(L)'
;TTKIDSSYIEANPYVERVMKVQEPFKKANRLFHPENTVIDVNGHTIGGNKIAIIAGPCSVESKEQISLVANEVKKYGASFLRGGAFKPRTSPYSFQGLKYEGLNLLNEAKAETGLPIVTELMSPYDIDTFIEKADIIQVGARNMQNFDLLKELGKIDKPILLKRGLSATIEELLMSAEYIMAGGNEKVILCERGIRTFETYTRNTLDLSVVPAIKKLSHLPVVIDPSHSAGKWWMVEPLAKAAVAVGADGLIIEVHNDPQKALCDGQQSIKPDVFAKLMEELKLIAVAIGREI
;
A
#
# COMPACT_ATOMS: atom_id res chain seq x y z
N THR A 1 23.34 -12.37 24.66
CA THR A 1 23.81 -11.06 24.12
C THR A 1 24.82 -10.50 25.11
N THR A 2 26.09 -10.48 24.71
CA THR A 2 27.18 -9.85 25.45
C THR A 2 26.81 -8.40 25.73
N LYS A 3 26.82 -7.99 27.00
CA LYS A 3 26.63 -6.57 27.35
C LYS A 3 27.83 -5.80 26.80
N ILE A 4 27.66 -5.09 25.70
CA ILE A 4 28.65 -4.15 25.22
C ILE A 4 28.61 -2.94 26.16
N ASP A 5 29.75 -2.59 26.72
CA ASP A 5 29.90 -1.36 27.51
C ASP A 5 29.85 -0.16 26.53
N SER A 6 28.74 0.55 26.54
CA SER A 6 28.54 1.70 25.66
C SER A 6 29.52 2.84 25.92
N SER A 7 30.04 2.96 27.16
CA SER A 7 30.94 4.02 27.53
C SER A 7 32.24 4.00 26.72
N TYR A 8 32.71 2.80 26.35
CA TYR A 8 33.92 2.64 25.53
C TYR A 8 33.73 3.11 24.09
N ILE A 9 32.49 2.97 23.57
CA ILE A 9 32.12 3.42 22.21
C ILE A 9 31.88 4.94 22.22
N GLU A 10 31.19 5.45 23.25
CA GLU A 10 30.90 6.87 23.46
C GLU A 10 32.15 7.71 23.70
N ALA A 11 33.23 7.12 24.21
CA ALA A 11 34.51 7.77 24.38
C ALA A 11 35.24 8.11 23.06
N ASN A 12 34.81 7.55 21.93
CA ASN A 12 35.37 7.84 20.62
C ASN A 12 34.87 9.20 20.11
N PRO A 13 35.75 10.16 19.78
CA PRO A 13 35.36 11.52 19.37
C PRO A 13 34.57 11.59 18.05
N TYR A 14 34.53 10.50 17.29
CA TYR A 14 33.72 10.38 16.07
C TYR A 14 32.34 9.74 16.32
N VAL A 15 31.99 9.39 17.55
CA VAL A 15 30.70 8.83 17.95
C VAL A 15 29.88 9.91 18.64
N GLU A 16 28.81 10.36 18.00
CA GLU A 16 27.91 11.37 18.56
C GLU A 16 27.11 10.82 19.75
N ARG A 17 26.59 9.60 19.61
CA ARG A 17 25.86 8.89 20.68
C ARG A 17 25.73 7.39 20.38
N VAL A 18 25.56 6.60 21.45
CA VAL A 18 25.19 5.17 21.35
C VAL A 18 23.75 4.98 21.75
N MET A 19 22.97 4.36 20.89
CA MET A 19 21.55 4.08 21.16
C MET A 19 21.29 2.57 21.19
N LYS A 20 20.54 2.13 22.21
CA LYS A 20 20.03 0.74 22.25
C LYS A 20 18.72 0.68 21.51
N VAL A 21 18.70 -0.03 20.38
CA VAL A 21 17.46 -0.36 19.68
C VAL A 21 16.90 -1.64 20.29
N GLN A 22 15.81 -1.50 21.03
CA GLN A 22 15.18 -2.63 21.74
C GLN A 22 14.22 -3.40 20.84
N GLU A 23 13.58 -2.71 19.91
CA GLU A 23 12.65 -3.31 18.94
C GLU A 23 13.37 -4.34 18.05
N PRO A 24 12.70 -5.45 17.67
CA PRO A 24 13.31 -6.50 16.86
C PRO A 24 13.61 -6.06 15.43
N PHE A 25 12.87 -5.08 14.87
CA PHE A 25 13.15 -4.46 13.57
C PHE A 25 14.19 -3.34 13.70
N LYS A 26 15.15 -3.28 12.78
CA LYS A 26 16.30 -2.35 12.80
C LYS A 26 16.21 -1.35 11.66
N LYS A 27 16.27 -1.81 10.41
CA LYS A 27 16.21 -0.95 9.22
C LYS A 27 14.90 -0.17 9.14
N ALA A 28 13.77 -0.81 9.46
CA ALA A 28 12.47 -0.16 9.51
C ALA A 28 12.28 0.78 10.72
N ASN A 29 13.21 0.82 11.67
CA ASN A 29 13.09 1.59 12.90
C ASN A 29 13.50 3.05 12.70
N ARG A 30 12.68 3.98 13.18
CA ARG A 30 12.94 5.42 13.12
C ARG A 30 14.25 5.84 13.80
N LEU A 31 14.73 5.09 14.79
CA LEU A 31 16.02 5.37 15.43
C LEU A 31 17.20 5.15 14.47
N PHE A 32 17.09 4.26 13.50
CA PHE A 32 18.10 4.04 12.45
C PHE A 32 17.98 5.08 11.31
N HIS A 33 16.77 5.49 11.00
CA HIS A 33 16.48 6.44 9.94
C HIS A 33 15.51 7.50 10.46
N PRO A 34 16.01 8.61 11.08
CA PRO A 34 15.16 9.62 11.71
C PRO A 34 14.21 10.35 10.77
N GLU A 35 14.64 10.57 9.53
CA GLU A 35 13.86 11.25 8.49
C GLU A 35 12.77 10.34 7.90
N ASN A 36 11.68 10.94 7.45
CA ASN A 36 10.64 10.17 6.76
C ASN A 36 11.15 9.67 5.41
N THR A 37 10.89 8.41 5.11
CA THR A 37 11.16 7.86 3.77
C THR A 37 10.14 8.42 2.77
N VAL A 38 10.66 8.95 1.67
CA VAL A 38 9.88 9.39 0.52
C VAL A 38 10.27 8.51 -0.68
N ILE A 39 9.29 7.83 -1.26
CA ILE A 39 9.50 6.93 -2.39
C ILE A 39 9.00 7.62 -3.65
N ASP A 40 9.90 7.93 -4.58
CA ASP A 40 9.56 8.42 -5.92
C ASP A 40 9.34 7.26 -6.89
N VAL A 41 8.28 7.37 -7.66
CA VAL A 41 7.92 6.42 -8.72
C VAL A 41 7.50 7.22 -9.94
N ASN A 42 8.41 7.39 -10.88
CA ASN A 42 8.17 8.14 -12.14
C ASN A 42 7.63 9.57 -11.90
N GLY A 43 8.17 10.28 -10.90
CA GLY A 43 7.77 11.65 -10.54
C GLY A 43 6.54 11.74 -9.64
N HIS A 44 5.96 10.61 -9.21
CA HIS A 44 4.92 10.54 -8.19
C HIS A 44 5.51 10.06 -6.87
N THR A 45 5.27 10.77 -5.77
CA THR A 45 5.86 10.46 -4.47
C THR A 45 4.85 9.83 -3.50
N ILE A 46 5.34 8.95 -2.63
CA ILE A 46 4.61 8.40 -1.48
C ILE A 46 5.47 8.65 -0.23
N GLY A 47 4.91 9.30 0.80
CA GLY A 47 5.59 9.58 2.07
C GLY A 47 6.03 11.03 2.29
N GLY A 48 5.93 11.92 1.28
CA GLY A 48 6.24 13.35 1.39
C GLY A 48 5.06 14.20 1.86
N ASN A 49 5.07 15.49 1.52
CA ASN A 49 3.97 16.40 1.81
C ASN A 49 2.69 16.05 1.04
N LYS A 50 2.86 15.50 -0.16
CA LYS A 50 1.74 15.10 -1.01
C LYS A 50 1.19 13.74 -0.60
N ILE A 51 -0.13 13.66 -0.43
CA ILE A 51 -0.84 12.41 -0.13
C ILE A 51 -1.06 11.66 -1.45
N ALA A 52 -0.55 10.44 -1.54
CA ALA A 52 -0.67 9.61 -2.72
C ALA A 52 -2.08 9.00 -2.85
N ILE A 53 -2.68 9.09 -4.04
CA ILE A 53 -3.98 8.48 -4.32
C ILE A 53 -3.80 7.34 -5.33
N ILE A 54 -3.95 6.12 -4.84
CA ILE A 54 -3.85 4.88 -5.63
C ILE A 54 -5.29 4.43 -5.91
N ALA A 55 -5.77 4.54 -7.14
CA ALA A 55 -7.16 4.23 -7.46
C ALA A 55 -7.27 3.35 -8.71
N GLY A 56 -8.33 2.53 -8.79
CA GLY A 56 -8.60 1.63 -9.90
C GLY A 56 -9.40 0.41 -9.48
N PRO A 57 -9.70 -0.52 -10.39
CA PRO A 57 -10.58 -1.64 -10.09
C PRO A 57 -9.94 -2.69 -9.18
N CYS A 58 -10.76 -3.50 -8.50
CA CYS A 58 -10.27 -4.66 -7.74
C CYS A 58 -9.51 -5.63 -8.66
N SER A 59 -10.10 -5.97 -9.79
CA SER A 59 -9.49 -6.79 -10.84
C SER A 59 -9.57 -6.12 -12.20
N VAL A 60 -8.56 -6.42 -13.04
CA VAL A 60 -8.63 -6.14 -14.48
C VAL A 60 -9.52 -7.19 -15.11
N GLU A 61 -10.59 -6.76 -15.79
CA GLU A 61 -11.64 -7.65 -16.29
C GLU A 61 -11.75 -7.60 -17.82
N SER A 62 -11.48 -6.46 -18.43
CA SER A 62 -11.38 -6.26 -19.87
C SER A 62 -10.58 -5.00 -20.19
N LYS A 63 -10.22 -4.82 -21.46
CA LYS A 63 -9.56 -3.61 -21.95
C LYS A 63 -10.45 -2.38 -21.75
N GLU A 64 -11.73 -2.49 -22.10
CA GLU A 64 -12.70 -1.39 -21.98
C GLU A 64 -12.86 -0.95 -20.53
N GLN A 65 -12.96 -1.90 -19.59
CA GLN A 65 -13.12 -1.61 -18.17
C GLN A 65 -11.90 -0.88 -17.63
N ILE A 66 -10.69 -1.40 -17.86
CA ILE A 66 -9.48 -0.79 -17.28
C ILE A 66 -9.14 0.55 -17.90
N SER A 67 -9.30 0.74 -19.23
CA SER A 67 -9.07 2.00 -19.90
C SER A 67 -10.03 3.07 -19.40
N LEU A 68 -11.34 2.76 -19.32
CA LEU A 68 -12.35 3.69 -18.81
C LEU A 68 -12.05 4.09 -17.38
N VAL A 69 -11.81 3.14 -16.48
CA VAL A 69 -11.54 3.44 -15.06
C VAL A 69 -10.24 4.22 -14.91
N ALA A 70 -9.17 3.86 -15.63
CA ALA A 70 -7.88 4.54 -15.56
C ALA A 70 -7.99 6.02 -15.98
N ASN A 71 -8.72 6.31 -17.06
CA ASN A 71 -8.95 7.68 -17.53
C ASN A 71 -9.77 8.49 -16.51
N GLU A 72 -10.85 7.91 -15.95
CA GLU A 72 -11.67 8.59 -14.95
C GLU A 72 -10.89 8.87 -13.66
N VAL A 73 -10.14 7.91 -13.11
CA VAL A 73 -9.37 8.16 -11.88
C VAL A 73 -8.24 9.16 -12.11
N LYS A 74 -7.59 9.15 -13.30
CA LYS A 74 -6.60 10.15 -13.69
C LYS A 74 -7.20 11.54 -13.72
N LYS A 75 -8.33 11.70 -14.39
CA LYS A 75 -9.07 12.96 -14.51
C LYS A 75 -9.37 13.59 -13.14
N TYR A 76 -9.69 12.78 -12.15
CA TYR A 76 -10.04 13.24 -10.80
C TYR A 76 -8.86 13.28 -9.82
N GLY A 77 -7.63 13.04 -10.29
CA GLY A 77 -6.41 13.31 -9.51
C GLY A 77 -5.79 12.12 -8.82
N ALA A 78 -6.07 10.88 -9.26
CA ALA A 78 -5.26 9.74 -8.85
C ALA A 78 -3.81 9.93 -9.31
N SER A 79 -2.88 9.52 -8.46
CA SER A 79 -1.44 9.53 -8.75
C SER A 79 -0.92 8.17 -9.22
N PHE A 80 -1.65 7.10 -8.93
CA PHE A 80 -1.30 5.72 -9.30
C PHE A 80 -2.55 4.96 -9.74
N LEU A 81 -2.38 4.07 -10.72
CA LEU A 81 -3.40 3.12 -11.13
C LEU A 81 -3.21 1.79 -10.40
N ARG A 82 -4.23 1.33 -9.67
CA ARG A 82 -4.24 -0.02 -9.14
C ARG A 82 -5.11 -0.95 -10.00
N GLY A 83 -4.76 -2.21 -10.07
CA GLY A 83 -5.58 -3.25 -10.66
C GLY A 83 -4.98 -4.63 -10.40
N GLY A 84 -5.80 -5.59 -9.96
CA GLY A 84 -5.34 -6.97 -9.75
C GLY A 84 -5.38 -7.74 -11.06
N ALA A 85 -4.22 -8.17 -11.57
CA ALA A 85 -4.14 -9.07 -12.71
C ALA A 85 -4.26 -10.54 -12.28
N PHE A 86 -3.71 -10.87 -11.11
CA PHE A 86 -3.82 -12.16 -10.43
C PHE A 86 -4.69 -11.99 -9.18
N LYS A 87 -5.57 -12.95 -8.90
CA LYS A 87 -6.53 -12.84 -7.77
C LYS A 87 -6.41 -14.03 -6.82
N PRO A 88 -6.03 -13.80 -5.53
CA PRO A 88 -6.05 -14.83 -4.51
C PRO A 88 -7.50 -15.10 -4.09
N ARG A 89 -8.06 -16.23 -4.50
CA ARG A 89 -9.46 -16.58 -4.21
C ARG A 89 -9.53 -17.75 -3.25
N THR A 90 -10.46 -17.68 -2.30
CA THR A 90 -10.75 -18.80 -1.39
C THR A 90 -11.39 -19.96 -2.15
N SER A 91 -12.24 -19.66 -3.13
CA SER A 91 -12.85 -20.68 -4.00
C SER A 91 -12.07 -20.80 -5.32
N PRO A 92 -11.68 -22.02 -5.75
CA PRO A 92 -11.02 -22.23 -7.03
C PRO A 92 -11.94 -21.95 -8.24
N TYR A 93 -13.26 -21.90 -8.03
CA TYR A 93 -14.26 -21.62 -9.06
C TYR A 93 -14.51 -20.13 -9.28
N SER A 94 -14.00 -19.26 -8.41
CA SER A 94 -14.11 -17.81 -8.57
C SER A 94 -13.15 -17.30 -9.66
N PHE A 95 -13.43 -16.13 -10.20
CA PHE A 95 -12.55 -15.47 -11.17
C PHE A 95 -11.14 -15.30 -10.62
N GLN A 96 -10.15 -15.88 -11.31
CA GLN A 96 -8.75 -15.93 -10.86
C GLN A 96 -7.90 -14.76 -11.38
N GLY A 97 -8.49 -13.79 -12.09
CA GLY A 97 -7.82 -12.73 -12.82
C GLY A 97 -7.41 -13.13 -14.23
N LEU A 98 -7.11 -12.13 -15.07
CA LEU A 98 -6.64 -12.33 -16.44
C LEU A 98 -5.14 -12.68 -16.50
N LYS A 99 -4.46 -12.71 -15.37
CA LYS A 99 -3.03 -13.06 -15.25
C LYS A 99 -2.15 -12.15 -16.13
N TYR A 100 -1.32 -12.74 -16.98
CA TYR A 100 -0.38 -11.99 -17.84
C TYR A 100 -1.10 -11.06 -18.83
N GLU A 101 -2.27 -11.45 -19.34
CA GLU A 101 -3.11 -10.59 -20.15
C GLU A 101 -3.53 -9.34 -19.36
N GLY A 102 -3.94 -9.52 -18.10
CA GLY A 102 -4.28 -8.41 -17.21
C GLY A 102 -3.10 -7.45 -16.95
N LEU A 103 -1.88 -7.96 -16.87
CA LEU A 103 -0.68 -7.12 -16.78
C LEU A 103 -0.44 -6.32 -18.06
N ASN A 104 -0.68 -6.91 -19.23
CA ASN A 104 -0.56 -6.21 -20.50
C ASN A 104 -1.60 -5.10 -20.62
N LEU A 105 -2.85 -5.37 -20.24
CA LEU A 105 -3.94 -4.38 -20.25
C LEU A 105 -3.65 -3.22 -19.27
N LEU A 106 -3.05 -3.49 -18.10
CA LEU A 106 -2.59 -2.44 -17.20
C LEU A 106 -1.51 -1.56 -17.85
N ASN A 107 -0.57 -2.14 -18.58
CA ASN A 107 0.47 -1.39 -19.27
C ASN A 107 -0.09 -0.56 -20.44
N GLU A 108 -1.11 -1.04 -21.15
CA GLU A 108 -1.84 -0.25 -22.15
C GLU A 108 -2.50 0.96 -21.47
N ALA A 109 -3.22 0.75 -20.36
CA ALA A 109 -3.86 1.83 -19.60
C ALA A 109 -2.83 2.83 -19.03
N LYS A 110 -1.65 2.35 -18.60
CA LYS A 110 -0.53 3.22 -18.21
C LYS A 110 -0.04 4.07 -19.38
N ALA A 111 0.10 3.49 -20.57
CA ALA A 111 0.53 4.24 -21.77
C ALA A 111 -0.50 5.33 -22.14
N GLU A 112 -1.81 5.08 -21.95
CA GLU A 112 -2.87 6.05 -22.20
C GLU A 112 -2.88 7.20 -21.18
N THR A 113 -2.66 6.88 -19.89
CA THR A 113 -2.89 7.82 -18.79
C THR A 113 -1.62 8.40 -18.16
N GLY A 114 -0.48 7.73 -18.31
CA GLY A 114 0.77 8.05 -17.63
C GLY A 114 0.78 7.67 -16.14
N LEU A 115 -0.27 7.00 -15.61
CA LEU A 115 -0.33 6.59 -14.21
C LEU A 115 0.60 5.38 -13.96
N PRO A 116 1.53 5.45 -13.00
CA PRO A 116 2.30 4.28 -12.58
C PRO A 116 1.39 3.18 -12.01
N ILE A 117 1.75 1.92 -12.26
CA ILE A 117 0.94 0.74 -11.92
C ILE A 117 1.30 0.20 -10.54
N VAL A 118 0.25 -0.09 -9.74
CA VAL A 118 0.32 -0.88 -8.50
C VAL A 118 -0.48 -2.16 -8.71
N THR A 119 0.20 -3.32 -8.67
CA THR A 119 -0.47 -4.62 -8.87
C THR A 119 0.09 -5.71 -7.97
N GLU A 120 -0.75 -6.68 -7.60
CA GLU A 120 -0.41 -7.71 -6.61
C GLU A 120 0.35 -8.87 -7.23
N LEU A 121 1.55 -9.15 -6.68
CA LEU A 121 2.33 -10.37 -6.93
C LEU A 121 1.91 -11.45 -5.93
N MET A 122 1.60 -12.64 -6.43
CA MET A 122 1.18 -13.76 -5.60
C MET A 122 2.24 -14.83 -5.37
N SER A 123 3.17 -14.96 -6.31
CA SER A 123 4.18 -16.03 -6.32
C SER A 123 5.56 -15.49 -6.68
N PRO A 124 6.63 -15.97 -6.03
CA PRO A 124 7.99 -15.60 -6.41
C PRO A 124 8.37 -16.00 -7.85
N TYR A 125 7.67 -16.97 -8.44
CA TYR A 125 7.91 -17.41 -9.84
C TYR A 125 7.61 -16.32 -10.89
N ASP A 126 6.80 -15.33 -10.54
CA ASP A 126 6.39 -14.26 -11.47
C ASP A 126 7.19 -12.95 -11.27
N ILE A 127 8.20 -12.93 -10.38
CA ILE A 127 8.94 -11.72 -10.00
C ILE A 127 9.53 -11.00 -11.22
N ASP A 128 10.19 -11.72 -12.13
CA ASP A 128 10.81 -11.12 -13.32
C ASP A 128 9.79 -10.40 -14.20
N THR A 129 8.61 -11.01 -14.39
CA THR A 129 7.51 -10.38 -15.13
C THR A 129 7.01 -9.11 -14.43
N PHE A 130 6.94 -9.13 -13.09
CA PHE A 130 6.48 -7.97 -12.32
C PHE A 130 7.53 -6.84 -12.26
N ILE A 131 8.83 -7.16 -12.28
CA ILE A 131 9.90 -6.18 -12.43
C ILE A 131 9.72 -5.40 -13.74
N GLU A 132 9.36 -6.08 -14.82
CA GLU A 132 9.14 -5.46 -16.13
C GLU A 132 7.82 -4.67 -16.19
N LYS A 133 6.73 -5.23 -15.68
CA LYS A 133 5.36 -4.76 -15.94
C LYS A 133 4.75 -3.89 -14.84
N ALA A 134 5.26 -3.91 -13.61
CA ALA A 134 4.73 -3.14 -12.49
C ALA A 134 5.69 -2.02 -12.08
N ASP A 135 5.15 -0.89 -11.60
CA ASP A 135 5.96 0.19 -11.01
C ASP A 135 6.06 0.04 -9.49
N ILE A 136 5.00 -0.45 -8.85
CA ILE A 136 4.96 -0.83 -7.44
C ILE A 136 4.40 -2.26 -7.36
N ILE A 137 5.12 -3.15 -6.70
CA ILE A 137 4.67 -4.53 -6.46
C ILE A 137 3.91 -4.57 -5.13
N GLN A 138 2.64 -4.96 -5.18
CA GLN A 138 1.85 -5.16 -3.97
C GLN A 138 2.03 -6.58 -3.45
N VAL A 139 2.29 -6.70 -2.14
CA VAL A 139 2.19 -7.95 -1.38
C VAL A 139 0.85 -7.96 -0.65
N GLY A 140 -0.02 -8.88 -1.01
CA GLY A 140 -1.34 -9.02 -0.41
C GLY A 140 -1.28 -9.44 1.06
N ALA A 141 -2.34 -9.14 1.82
CA ALA A 141 -2.42 -9.42 3.24
C ALA A 141 -2.18 -10.91 3.61
N ARG A 142 -2.58 -11.83 2.72
CA ARG A 142 -2.35 -13.28 2.91
C ARG A 142 -0.88 -13.68 2.75
N ASN A 143 -0.08 -12.86 2.07
CA ASN A 143 1.34 -13.07 1.80
C ASN A 143 2.26 -12.21 2.68
N MET A 144 1.72 -11.44 3.65
CA MET A 144 2.53 -10.61 4.53
C MET A 144 3.62 -11.41 5.25
N GLN A 145 3.36 -12.64 5.61
CA GLN A 145 4.29 -13.55 6.30
C GLN A 145 4.84 -14.65 5.37
N ASN A 146 4.72 -14.51 4.06
CA ASN A 146 5.41 -15.37 3.12
C ASN A 146 6.87 -14.92 3.01
N PHE A 147 7.67 -15.29 4.01
CA PHE A 147 9.05 -14.83 4.15
C PHE A 147 9.94 -15.18 2.96
N ASP A 148 9.66 -16.26 2.25
CA ASP A 148 10.43 -16.61 1.06
C ASP A 148 10.14 -15.62 -0.08
N LEU A 149 8.88 -15.22 -0.27
CA LEU A 149 8.52 -14.15 -1.18
C LEU A 149 9.17 -12.82 -0.76
N LEU A 150 9.12 -12.46 0.53
CA LEU A 150 9.68 -11.20 1.04
C LEU A 150 11.20 -11.13 0.86
N LYS A 151 11.92 -12.24 1.05
CA LYS A 151 13.37 -12.32 0.80
C LYS A 151 13.71 -12.07 -0.67
N GLU A 152 12.95 -12.64 -1.61
CA GLU A 152 13.17 -12.40 -3.04
C GLU A 152 12.85 -10.93 -3.41
N LEU A 153 11.77 -10.36 -2.88
CA LEU A 153 11.44 -8.94 -3.06
C LEU A 153 12.47 -7.99 -2.43
N GLY A 154 13.20 -8.45 -1.43
CA GLY A 154 14.33 -7.71 -0.86
C GLY A 154 15.52 -7.55 -1.79
N LYS A 155 15.67 -8.40 -2.81
CA LYS A 155 16.81 -8.40 -3.76
C LYS A 155 16.58 -7.51 -4.99
N ILE A 156 15.37 -6.99 -5.19
CA ILE A 156 15.00 -6.24 -6.38
C ILE A 156 14.91 -4.73 -6.08
N ASP A 157 15.09 -3.91 -7.10
CA ASP A 157 14.99 -2.44 -7.00
C ASP A 157 13.60 -1.93 -7.42
N LYS A 158 12.52 -2.49 -6.83
CA LYS A 158 11.15 -2.03 -7.06
C LYS A 158 10.49 -1.66 -5.73
N PRO A 159 9.71 -0.58 -5.66
CA PRO A 159 8.91 -0.28 -4.48
C PRO A 159 7.92 -1.40 -4.17
N ILE A 160 7.80 -1.73 -2.88
CA ILE A 160 6.91 -2.79 -2.38
C ILE A 160 5.83 -2.19 -1.51
N LEU A 161 4.56 -2.36 -1.90
CA LEU A 161 3.41 -2.02 -1.06
C LEU A 161 3.00 -3.27 -0.27
N LEU A 162 3.34 -3.28 1.02
CA LEU A 162 3.13 -4.41 1.93
C LEU A 162 1.83 -4.23 2.71
N LYS A 163 0.81 -5.03 2.41
CA LYS A 163 -0.47 -5.03 3.12
C LYS A 163 -0.40 -5.79 4.43
N ARG A 164 -0.90 -5.16 5.51
CA ARG A 164 -1.02 -5.77 6.83
C ARG A 164 -1.88 -7.04 6.77
N GLY A 165 -1.40 -8.10 7.40
CA GLY A 165 -2.13 -9.37 7.54
C GLY A 165 -3.40 -9.21 8.36
N LEU A 166 -4.38 -10.09 8.12
CA LEU A 166 -5.74 -9.99 8.69
C LEU A 166 -5.79 -10.05 10.23
N SER A 167 -4.78 -10.64 10.87
CA SER A 167 -4.66 -10.75 12.33
C SER A 167 -3.26 -10.36 12.81
N ALA A 168 -2.54 -9.56 12.00
CA ALA A 168 -1.17 -9.17 12.28
C ALA A 168 -1.11 -7.95 13.20
N THR A 169 -0.18 -7.99 14.15
CA THR A 169 0.19 -6.83 14.96
C THR A 169 0.99 -5.81 14.15
N ILE A 170 1.19 -4.61 14.69
CA ILE A 170 2.08 -3.59 14.08
C ILE A 170 3.52 -4.10 14.04
N GLU A 171 3.97 -4.78 15.10
CA GLU A 171 5.32 -5.36 15.16
C GLU A 171 5.53 -6.41 14.06
N GLU A 172 4.58 -7.32 13.85
CA GLU A 172 4.65 -8.31 12.78
C GLU A 172 4.69 -7.67 11.38
N LEU A 173 3.95 -6.57 11.17
CA LEU A 173 4.01 -5.81 9.92
C LEU A 173 5.39 -5.18 9.71
N LEU A 174 5.96 -4.57 10.75
CA LEU A 174 7.30 -3.97 10.70
C LEU A 174 8.40 -5.02 10.54
N MET A 175 8.25 -6.21 11.16
CA MET A 175 9.15 -7.34 10.95
C MET A 175 9.07 -7.89 9.52
N SER A 176 7.91 -7.89 8.91
CA SER A 176 7.76 -8.28 7.50
C SER A 176 8.42 -7.26 6.56
N ALA A 177 8.30 -5.96 6.87
CA ALA A 177 9.04 -4.91 6.17
C ALA A 177 10.56 -5.07 6.34
N GLU A 178 11.01 -5.41 7.56
CA GLU A 178 12.42 -5.68 7.86
C GLU A 178 13.00 -6.82 7.01
N TYR A 179 12.24 -7.88 6.72
CA TYR A 179 12.67 -8.96 5.81
C TYR A 179 13.02 -8.44 4.41
N ILE A 180 12.19 -7.55 3.87
CA ILE A 180 12.43 -6.93 2.56
C ILE A 180 13.66 -6.02 2.63
N MET A 181 13.72 -5.16 3.65
CA MET A 181 14.80 -4.18 3.83
C MET A 181 16.15 -4.84 4.13
N ALA A 182 16.17 -5.95 4.85
CA ALA A 182 17.37 -6.74 5.10
C ALA A 182 17.98 -7.31 3.82
N GLY A 183 17.17 -7.57 2.80
CA GLY A 183 17.62 -8.00 1.47
C GLY A 183 18.26 -6.87 0.64
N GLY A 184 18.12 -5.61 1.05
CA GLY A 184 18.67 -4.43 0.37
C GLY A 184 17.62 -3.48 -0.21
N ASN A 185 16.35 -3.88 -0.30
CA ASN A 185 15.28 -3.03 -0.82
C ASN A 185 14.66 -2.18 0.29
N GLU A 186 15.00 -0.90 0.32
CA GLU A 186 14.50 0.07 1.32
C GLU A 186 13.21 0.79 0.88
N LYS A 187 12.71 0.52 -0.34
CA LYS A 187 11.50 1.14 -0.92
C LYS A 187 10.23 0.40 -0.48
N VAL A 188 9.95 0.40 0.81
CA VAL A 188 8.78 -0.29 1.39
C VAL A 188 7.71 0.71 1.81
N ILE A 189 6.47 0.47 1.38
CA ILE A 189 5.26 1.22 1.71
C ILE A 189 4.37 0.32 2.54
N LEU A 190 4.02 0.72 3.75
CA LEU A 190 3.12 -0.03 4.60
C LEU A 190 1.66 0.27 4.23
N CYS A 191 0.80 -0.73 4.27
CA CYS A 191 -0.61 -0.55 3.96
C CYS A 191 -1.52 -1.20 5.02
N GLU A 192 -2.20 -0.36 5.77
CA GLU A 192 -3.29 -0.78 6.67
C GLU A 192 -4.56 -1.03 5.84
N ARG A 193 -5.22 -2.16 6.06
CA ARG A 193 -6.40 -2.61 5.32
C ARG A 193 -7.49 -3.25 6.19
N GLY A 194 -7.42 -3.03 7.47
CA GLY A 194 -8.29 -3.63 8.47
C GLY A 194 -7.79 -4.98 8.98
N ILE A 195 -8.11 -5.25 10.21
CA ILE A 195 -7.83 -6.51 10.92
C ILE A 195 -9.14 -7.20 11.30
N ARG A 196 -9.09 -8.51 11.44
CA ARG A 196 -10.20 -9.28 12.01
C ARG A 196 -10.33 -9.02 13.50
N THR A 197 -11.55 -8.66 13.90
CA THR A 197 -11.93 -8.51 15.30
C THR A 197 -13.19 -9.33 15.56
N PHE A 198 -13.77 -9.20 16.73
CA PHE A 198 -15.08 -9.78 17.04
C PHE A 198 -16.23 -9.12 16.26
N GLU A 199 -16.04 -7.90 15.72
CA GLU A 199 -17.05 -7.18 14.94
C GLU A 199 -17.22 -7.81 13.56
N THR A 200 -18.47 -8.03 13.15
CA THR A 200 -18.83 -8.71 11.90
C THR A 200 -19.62 -7.85 10.92
N TYR A 201 -19.97 -6.62 11.29
CA TYR A 201 -20.72 -5.72 10.42
C TYR A 201 -19.89 -5.25 9.22
N THR A 202 -18.61 -5.00 9.42
CA THR A 202 -17.64 -4.72 8.36
C THR A 202 -16.83 -5.98 8.05
N ARG A 203 -16.26 -6.02 6.86
CA ARG A 203 -15.39 -7.13 6.44
C ARG A 203 -14.17 -7.28 7.38
N ASN A 204 -13.59 -6.14 7.77
CA ASN A 204 -12.53 -6.03 8.78
C ASN A 204 -12.68 -4.70 9.50
N THR A 205 -12.12 -4.60 10.70
CA THR A 205 -12.07 -3.34 11.47
C THR A 205 -10.87 -2.52 11.00
N LEU A 206 -11.09 -1.33 10.47
CA LEU A 206 -10.01 -0.41 10.08
C LEU A 206 -9.35 0.17 11.33
N ASP A 207 -8.04 -0.06 11.47
CA ASP A 207 -7.23 0.44 12.56
C ASP A 207 -6.53 1.74 12.14
N LEU A 208 -7.18 2.89 12.35
CA LEU A 208 -6.57 4.19 12.05
C LEU A 208 -5.50 4.60 13.08
N SER A 209 -5.50 4.01 14.28
CA SER A 209 -4.47 4.24 15.28
C SER A 209 -3.07 3.78 14.83
N VAL A 210 -3.02 2.89 13.85
CA VAL A 210 -1.78 2.43 13.22
C VAL A 210 -0.96 3.57 12.60
N VAL A 211 -1.62 4.61 12.09
CA VAL A 211 -0.93 5.74 11.42
C VAL A 211 0.01 6.47 12.37
N PRO A 212 -0.45 7.05 13.50
CA PRO A 212 0.46 7.70 14.45
C PRO A 212 1.43 6.72 15.11
N ALA A 213 1.04 5.45 15.32
CA ALA A 213 1.91 4.44 15.88
C ALA A 213 3.10 4.13 14.93
N ILE A 214 2.85 3.88 13.66
CA ILE A 214 3.89 3.65 12.65
C ILE A 214 4.78 4.89 12.52
N LYS A 215 4.23 6.08 12.44
CA LYS A 215 5.01 7.32 12.34
C LYS A 215 5.93 7.55 13.55
N LYS A 216 5.61 7.02 14.71
CA LYS A 216 6.49 7.03 15.89
C LYS A 216 7.57 5.96 15.84
N LEU A 217 7.22 4.75 15.38
CA LEU A 217 8.11 3.57 15.43
C LEU A 217 9.01 3.45 14.21
N SER A 218 8.53 3.91 13.05
CA SER A 218 9.16 3.71 11.73
C SER A 218 9.20 5.01 10.93
N HIS A 219 10.06 5.04 9.94
CA HIS A 219 10.18 6.10 8.95
C HIS A 219 9.42 5.80 7.65
N LEU A 220 8.88 4.58 7.53
CA LEU A 220 8.23 4.10 6.31
C LEU A 220 6.87 4.79 6.11
N PRO A 221 6.49 5.12 4.86
CA PRO A 221 5.19 5.69 4.56
C PRO A 221 4.07 4.68 4.79
N VAL A 222 2.91 5.18 5.25
CA VAL A 222 1.72 4.36 5.52
C VAL A 222 0.54 4.79 4.67
N VAL A 223 0.01 3.85 3.90
CA VAL A 223 -1.17 3.96 3.05
C VAL A 223 -2.35 3.25 3.69
N ILE A 224 -3.55 3.78 3.54
CA ILE A 224 -4.78 3.20 4.09
C ILE A 224 -5.68 2.68 2.96
N ASP A 225 -6.23 1.49 3.16
CA ASP A 225 -7.16 0.81 2.26
C ASP A 225 -8.56 0.74 2.89
N PRO A 226 -9.42 1.75 2.69
CA PRO A 226 -10.77 1.76 3.23
C PRO A 226 -11.68 0.75 2.53
N SER A 227 -11.42 0.41 1.27
CA SER A 227 -12.24 -0.51 0.47
C SER A 227 -12.20 -1.92 1.05
N HIS A 228 -10.99 -2.48 1.26
CA HIS A 228 -10.82 -3.83 1.81
C HIS A 228 -11.08 -3.92 3.31
N SER A 229 -10.98 -2.82 4.05
CA SER A 229 -11.35 -2.81 5.47
C SER A 229 -12.85 -2.90 5.65
N ALA A 230 -13.61 -1.97 5.09
CA ALA A 230 -15.05 -1.89 5.25
C ALA A 230 -15.79 -3.02 4.52
N GLY A 231 -15.38 -3.33 3.29
CA GLY A 231 -16.09 -4.27 2.41
C GLY A 231 -17.44 -3.73 1.93
N LYS A 232 -17.68 -2.42 2.08
CA LYS A 232 -18.94 -1.72 1.73
C LYS A 232 -18.64 -0.37 1.11
N TRP A 233 -19.10 -0.15 -0.12
CA TRP A 233 -18.78 1.05 -0.91
C TRP A 233 -19.12 2.37 -0.20
N TRP A 234 -20.26 2.46 0.50
CA TRP A 234 -20.69 3.68 1.16
C TRP A 234 -19.86 4.06 2.40
N MET A 235 -19.07 3.14 2.94
CA MET A 235 -18.13 3.40 4.03
C MET A 235 -16.77 3.90 3.54
N VAL A 236 -16.46 3.76 2.25
CA VAL A 236 -15.15 4.16 1.70
C VAL A 236 -14.91 5.65 1.90
N GLU A 237 -15.89 6.49 1.58
CA GLU A 237 -15.80 7.94 1.71
C GLU A 237 -15.48 8.40 3.15
N PRO A 238 -16.28 8.09 4.18
CA PRO A 238 -15.99 8.54 5.55
C PRO A 238 -14.68 7.98 6.10
N LEU A 239 -14.30 6.74 5.76
CA LEU A 239 -13.05 6.13 6.22
C LEU A 239 -11.83 6.72 5.50
N ALA A 240 -11.93 7.06 4.21
CA ALA A 240 -10.88 7.75 3.48
C ALA A 240 -10.61 9.16 4.06
N LYS A 241 -11.67 9.91 4.38
CA LYS A 241 -11.56 11.22 5.06
C LYS A 241 -10.87 11.12 6.42
N ALA A 242 -11.28 10.16 7.24
CA ALA A 242 -10.67 9.91 8.54
C ALA A 242 -9.19 9.49 8.40
N ALA A 243 -8.84 8.70 7.38
CA ALA A 243 -7.47 8.29 7.11
C ALA A 243 -6.57 9.47 6.72
N VAL A 244 -7.06 10.41 5.90
CA VAL A 244 -6.34 11.65 5.60
C VAL A 244 -6.19 12.50 6.86
N ALA A 245 -7.27 12.71 7.60
CA ALA A 245 -7.26 13.53 8.81
C ALA A 245 -6.28 13.04 9.89
N VAL A 246 -6.08 11.72 10.04
CA VAL A 246 -5.10 11.14 10.99
C VAL A 246 -3.67 11.19 10.45
N GLY A 247 -3.45 11.63 9.20
CA GLY A 247 -2.12 11.86 8.62
C GLY A 247 -1.55 10.70 7.81
N ALA A 248 -2.37 9.85 7.19
CA ALA A 248 -1.92 8.83 6.25
C ALA A 248 -1.13 9.44 5.08
N ASP A 249 -0.15 8.70 4.54
CA ASP A 249 0.69 9.15 3.43
C ASP A 249 0.06 8.84 2.07
N GLY A 250 -1.01 8.07 2.06
CA GLY A 250 -1.79 7.79 0.87
C GLY A 250 -3.04 6.97 1.16
N LEU A 251 -3.86 6.84 0.12
CA LEU A 251 -5.05 6.00 0.09
C LEU A 251 -4.95 5.02 -1.07
N ILE A 252 -5.45 3.79 -0.88
CA ILE A 252 -5.68 2.85 -1.97
C ILE A 252 -7.16 2.50 -2.02
N ILE A 253 -7.83 2.86 -3.14
CA ILE A 253 -9.28 2.85 -3.26
C ILE A 253 -9.71 2.04 -4.46
N GLU A 254 -10.72 1.18 -4.29
CA GLU A 254 -11.33 0.44 -5.39
C GLU A 254 -12.39 1.28 -6.09
N VAL A 255 -12.17 1.51 -7.39
CA VAL A 255 -13.07 2.24 -8.29
C VAL A 255 -13.45 1.34 -9.44
N HIS A 256 -14.74 1.22 -9.73
CA HIS A 256 -15.25 0.40 -10.83
C HIS A 256 -16.38 1.15 -11.56
N ASN A 257 -16.38 1.09 -12.89
CA ASN A 257 -17.39 1.75 -13.73
C ASN A 257 -18.81 1.18 -13.55
N ASP A 258 -18.92 -0.13 -13.29
CA ASP A 258 -20.19 -0.81 -13.00
C ASP A 258 -20.01 -1.85 -11.89
N PRO A 259 -19.99 -1.44 -10.61
CA PRO A 259 -19.74 -2.34 -9.48
C PRO A 259 -20.69 -3.52 -9.38
N GLN A 260 -21.91 -3.42 -9.93
CA GLN A 260 -22.90 -4.50 -9.91
C GLN A 260 -22.51 -5.65 -10.82
N LYS A 261 -21.74 -5.38 -11.89
CA LYS A 261 -21.24 -6.38 -12.84
C LYS A 261 -19.80 -6.80 -12.58
N ALA A 262 -19.16 -6.23 -11.56
CA ALA A 262 -17.78 -6.56 -11.24
C ALA A 262 -17.60 -8.05 -10.93
N LEU A 263 -16.58 -8.67 -11.54
CA LEU A 263 -16.20 -10.07 -11.31
C LEU A 263 -15.57 -10.29 -9.94
N CYS A 264 -15.12 -9.20 -9.28
CA CYS A 264 -14.46 -9.24 -8.00
C CYS A 264 -14.81 -8.02 -7.15
N ASP A 265 -15.22 -8.25 -5.90
CA ASP A 265 -15.37 -7.25 -4.83
C ASP A 265 -16.18 -5.97 -5.19
N GLY A 266 -17.19 -6.09 -6.09
CA GLY A 266 -18.01 -4.95 -6.50
C GLY A 266 -18.72 -4.24 -5.35
N GLN A 267 -19.09 -4.96 -4.29
CA GLN A 267 -19.78 -4.40 -3.13
C GLN A 267 -18.96 -3.35 -2.33
N GLN A 268 -17.64 -3.34 -2.50
CA GLN A 268 -16.74 -2.37 -1.84
C GLN A 268 -16.15 -1.35 -2.80
N SER A 269 -16.43 -1.46 -4.09
CA SER A 269 -15.96 -0.53 -5.12
C SER A 269 -16.89 0.67 -5.24
N ILE A 270 -16.32 1.88 -5.30
CA ILE A 270 -17.07 3.10 -5.59
C ILE A 270 -17.10 3.38 -7.08
N LYS A 271 -18.11 4.15 -7.53
CA LYS A 271 -18.19 4.61 -8.92
C LYS A 271 -17.27 5.80 -9.17
N PRO A 272 -16.90 6.10 -10.44
CA PRO A 272 -16.04 7.25 -10.77
C PRO A 272 -16.59 8.60 -10.33
N ASP A 273 -17.90 8.81 -10.38
CA ASP A 273 -18.56 10.03 -9.92
C ASP A 273 -18.48 10.22 -8.39
N VAL A 274 -18.61 9.12 -7.63
CA VAL A 274 -18.41 9.11 -6.17
C VAL A 274 -16.93 9.36 -5.85
N PHE A 275 -16.01 8.80 -6.62
CA PHE A 275 -14.58 9.06 -6.47
C PHE A 275 -14.24 10.53 -6.74
N ALA A 276 -14.82 11.14 -7.79
CA ALA A 276 -14.64 12.55 -8.10
C ALA A 276 -15.02 13.45 -6.92
N LYS A 277 -16.22 13.25 -6.35
CA LYS A 277 -16.68 13.99 -5.19
C LYS A 277 -15.76 13.79 -3.98
N LEU A 278 -15.37 12.54 -3.72
CA LEU A 278 -14.46 12.23 -2.63
C LEU A 278 -13.13 13.00 -2.78
N MET A 279 -12.56 13.06 -3.97
CA MET A 279 -11.31 13.78 -4.22
C MET A 279 -11.38 15.27 -3.92
N GLU A 280 -12.52 15.92 -4.21
CA GLU A 280 -12.73 17.33 -3.85
C GLU A 280 -12.72 17.52 -2.31
N GLU A 281 -13.40 16.65 -1.60
CA GLU A 281 -13.49 16.72 -0.14
C GLU A 281 -12.16 16.37 0.56
N LEU A 282 -11.41 15.41 0.02
CA LEU A 282 -10.09 15.03 0.53
C LEU A 282 -9.08 16.17 0.42
N LYS A 283 -9.12 16.97 -0.66
CA LYS A 283 -8.26 18.16 -0.82
C LYS A 283 -8.46 19.16 0.32
N LEU A 284 -9.71 19.40 0.73
CA LEU A 284 -10.02 20.29 1.83
C LEU A 284 -9.44 19.80 3.17
N ILE A 285 -9.56 18.50 3.42
CA ILE A 285 -9.00 17.88 4.63
C ILE A 285 -7.47 17.90 4.60
N ALA A 286 -6.85 17.61 3.45
CA ALA A 286 -5.41 17.66 3.28
C ALA A 286 -4.86 19.05 3.64
N VAL A 287 -5.48 20.12 3.12
CA VAL A 287 -5.11 21.51 3.45
C VAL A 287 -5.26 21.79 4.96
N ALA A 288 -6.31 21.29 5.59
CA ALA A 288 -6.54 21.48 7.03
C ALA A 288 -5.45 20.85 7.93
N ILE A 289 -4.77 19.81 7.44
CA ILE A 289 -3.64 19.17 8.13
C ILE A 289 -2.27 19.59 7.58
N GLY A 290 -2.20 20.65 6.74
CA GLY A 290 -0.97 21.19 6.16
C GLY A 290 -0.34 20.31 5.07
N ARG A 291 -1.13 19.50 4.37
CA ARG A 291 -0.70 18.61 3.28
C ARG A 291 -1.43 18.91 1.96
N GLU A 292 -1.03 18.22 0.89
CA GLU A 292 -1.57 18.35 -0.47
C GLU A 292 -2.02 17.00 -1.04
N ILE A 293 -2.92 17.04 -2.02
CA ILE A 293 -3.28 15.89 -2.87
C ILE A 293 -3.04 16.25 -4.32
#